data_778cb1f9d8671fec9994f36eab91e018
#
_entry.id   778cb1f9d8671fec9994f36eab91e018
#
_cell.length_a   1.000
_cell.length_b   1.000
_cell.length_c   1.000
_cell.angle_alpha   90.00
_cell.angle_beta   90.00
_cell.angle_gamma   90.00
#
_symmetry.space_group_name_H-M   'P 1'
#
loop_
_entity.id
_entity.type
_entity.pdbx_description
1 polymer ?
#
loop_
_entity_poly.entity_id
_entity_poly.type
_entity_poly.pdbx_seq_one_letter_code
_entity_poly.pdbx_strand_id
1 'polypeptide(L)'
;MTVLGSAGTYPHPGNPCSGYLVQSPTTAVWLDAGTGTFGPLQEHVALSDLDAIVVSHEHPDHCLELPVVRNAARYVFEIESIPVYGTAGTRELLEAVVGGPLDPPFRWTDVTDGSSVQVGDISFDFSQTDHPVETLAVRAAANGRVFGYSSDTGTDWSFERLDPHRTGFDLVVCEATLPGEQAGSYQHLTATEAGAMCAAAQARRLALTHMYEGVEHDRVKEAEAPDAFGGPVETARPGYTFTV
;
A
#
# COMPACT_ATOMS: atom_id res chain seq x y z
N MET A 1 3.13 -11.38 -1.37
CA MET A 1 3.33 -9.98 -0.91
C MET A 1 4.11 -10.01 0.38
N THR A 2 5.18 -9.21 0.47
CA THR A 2 6.03 -9.06 1.67
C THR A 2 5.84 -7.68 2.27
N VAL A 3 5.67 -7.58 3.58
CA VAL A 3 5.52 -6.32 4.32
C VAL A 3 6.90 -5.73 4.60
N LEU A 4 7.17 -4.54 4.08
CA LEU A 4 8.40 -3.78 4.33
C LEU A 4 8.23 -2.85 5.54
N GLY A 5 7.02 -2.32 5.70
CA GLY A 5 6.58 -1.47 6.78
C GLY A 5 5.06 -1.35 6.78
N SER A 6 4.47 -1.09 7.95
CA SER A 6 3.02 -1.05 8.14
C SER A 6 2.57 -0.01 9.18
N ALA A 7 3.48 0.85 9.66
CA ALA A 7 3.13 1.91 10.60
C ALA A 7 2.41 3.04 9.87
N GLY A 8 1.27 3.47 10.41
CA GLY A 8 0.54 4.65 9.95
C GLY A 8 1.13 5.93 10.51
N THR A 9 1.04 7.02 9.74
CA THR A 9 1.42 8.40 10.09
C THR A 9 2.92 8.61 10.32
N TYR A 10 3.61 7.75 11.08
CA TYR A 10 5.04 7.87 11.40
C TYR A 10 5.67 6.49 11.69
N PRO A 11 6.98 6.32 11.45
CA PRO A 11 7.63 5.04 11.70
C PRO A 11 7.79 4.75 13.19
N HIS A 12 7.59 3.49 13.57
CA HIS A 12 7.86 2.98 14.92
C HIS A 12 9.22 2.25 14.99
N PRO A 13 9.80 2.06 16.17
CA PRO A 13 11.00 1.22 16.30
C PRO A 13 10.77 -0.18 15.72
N GLY A 14 11.53 -0.53 14.68
CA GLY A 14 11.41 -1.81 13.99
C GLY A 14 10.20 -1.95 13.04
N ASN A 15 9.42 -0.88 12.84
CA ASN A 15 8.31 -0.84 11.89
C ASN A 15 8.34 0.45 11.07
N PRO A 16 8.87 0.44 9.84
CA PRO A 16 8.75 1.54 8.89
C PRO A 16 7.29 1.91 8.59
N CYS A 17 7.09 3.05 7.94
CA CYS A 17 5.80 3.46 7.40
C CYS A 17 5.33 2.50 6.30
N SER A 18 4.20 2.79 5.66
CA SER A 18 3.55 1.92 4.67
C SER A 18 4.48 1.57 3.50
N GLY A 19 4.67 0.28 3.26
CA GLY A 19 5.41 -0.22 2.12
C GLY A 19 5.32 -1.74 1.98
N TYR A 20 5.10 -2.20 0.75
CA TYR A 20 4.86 -3.61 0.46
C TYR A 20 5.58 -4.00 -0.83
N LEU A 21 6.15 -5.19 -0.85
CA LEU A 21 6.71 -5.78 -2.07
C LEU A 21 5.74 -6.82 -2.62
N VAL A 22 5.10 -6.49 -3.75
CA VAL A 22 4.18 -7.39 -4.47
C VAL A 22 4.96 -8.12 -5.54
N GLN A 23 4.98 -9.45 -5.49
CA GLN A 23 5.77 -10.25 -6.40
C GLN A 23 4.97 -11.39 -7.03
N SER A 24 5.25 -11.65 -8.29
CA SER A 24 5.04 -12.93 -8.96
C SER A 24 6.39 -13.64 -9.16
N PRO A 25 6.44 -14.83 -9.79
CA PRO A 25 7.73 -15.44 -10.13
C PRO A 25 8.62 -14.62 -11.08
N THR A 26 8.07 -13.66 -11.80
CA THR A 26 8.77 -12.90 -12.85
C THR A 26 8.68 -11.38 -12.70
N THR A 27 7.90 -10.87 -11.74
CA THR A 27 7.65 -9.44 -11.60
C THR A 27 7.74 -9.04 -10.13
N ALA A 28 8.41 -7.91 -9.86
CA ALA A 28 8.56 -7.32 -8.54
C ALA A 28 8.13 -5.85 -8.55
N VAL A 29 7.13 -5.49 -7.76
CA VAL A 29 6.58 -4.13 -7.66
C VAL A 29 6.61 -3.65 -6.21
N TRP A 30 7.20 -2.51 -5.98
CA TRP A 30 7.16 -1.84 -4.68
C TRP A 30 5.89 -0.98 -4.59
N LEU A 31 4.98 -1.35 -3.70
CA LEU A 31 3.72 -0.66 -3.44
C LEU A 31 3.86 0.17 -2.16
N ASP A 32 3.73 1.46 -2.26
CA ASP A 32 4.03 2.52 -1.30
C ASP A 32 5.48 2.51 -0.80
N ALA A 33 6.06 3.70 -0.76
CA ALA A 33 7.44 3.97 -0.37
C ALA A 33 7.46 4.92 0.83
N GLY A 34 6.82 4.51 1.92
CA GLY A 34 6.81 5.25 3.17
C GLY A 34 8.18 5.24 3.84
N THR A 35 8.38 6.21 4.72
CA THR A 35 9.67 6.45 5.39
C THR A 35 10.22 5.19 6.06
N GLY A 36 11.44 4.82 5.71
CA GLY A 36 12.20 3.70 6.28
C GLY A 36 12.05 2.37 5.54
N THR A 37 11.26 2.29 4.46
CA THR A 37 10.96 1.04 3.74
C THR A 37 12.05 0.60 2.76
N PHE A 38 12.97 1.49 2.36
CA PHE A 38 14.04 1.15 1.41
C PHE A 38 15.07 0.16 1.98
N GLY A 39 15.40 0.28 3.28
CA GLY A 39 16.29 -0.69 3.93
C GLY A 39 15.74 -2.11 3.85
N PRO A 40 14.54 -2.38 4.39
CA PRO A 40 13.87 -3.68 4.27
C PRO A 40 13.67 -4.17 2.82
N LEU A 41 13.36 -3.28 1.87
CA LEU A 41 13.23 -3.66 0.46
C LEU A 41 14.48 -4.37 -0.07
N GLN A 42 15.65 -3.83 0.25
CA GLN A 42 16.95 -4.35 -0.22
C GLN A 42 17.29 -5.75 0.34
N GLU A 43 16.60 -6.21 1.39
CA GLU A 43 16.73 -7.58 1.90
C GLU A 43 16.03 -8.60 1.00
N HIS A 44 15.11 -8.16 0.13
CA HIS A 44 14.28 -9.03 -0.70
C HIS A 44 14.53 -8.91 -2.20
N VAL A 45 14.88 -7.70 -2.68
CA VAL A 45 15.09 -7.43 -4.11
C VAL A 45 16.10 -6.29 -4.28
N ALA A 46 16.97 -6.38 -5.28
CA ALA A 46 17.81 -5.25 -5.65
C ALA A 46 16.96 -4.15 -6.31
N LEU A 47 17.33 -2.89 -6.10
CA LEU A 47 16.60 -1.76 -6.69
C LEU A 47 16.56 -1.83 -8.24
N SER A 48 17.62 -2.38 -8.85
CA SER A 48 17.71 -2.61 -10.29
C SER A 48 16.77 -3.69 -10.83
N ASP A 49 16.26 -4.54 -9.95
CA ASP A 49 15.42 -5.69 -10.31
C ASP A 49 13.92 -5.40 -10.04
N LEU A 50 13.59 -4.16 -9.65
CA LEU A 50 12.21 -3.70 -9.59
C LEU A 50 11.68 -3.41 -11.00
N ASP A 51 10.52 -3.98 -11.31
CA ASP A 51 9.80 -3.71 -12.55
C ASP A 51 9.03 -2.38 -12.48
N ALA A 52 8.55 -2.00 -11.29
CA ALA A 52 7.89 -0.72 -11.05
C ALA A 52 7.81 -0.36 -9.57
N ILE A 53 7.46 0.90 -9.33
CA ILE A 53 6.99 1.43 -8.05
C ILE A 53 5.55 1.92 -8.25
N VAL A 54 4.66 1.61 -7.30
CA VAL A 54 3.28 2.12 -7.26
C VAL A 54 3.13 2.92 -5.97
N VAL A 55 2.63 4.15 -6.06
CA VAL A 55 2.42 5.03 -4.89
C VAL A 55 0.96 5.43 -4.84
N SER A 56 0.34 5.15 -3.71
CA SER A 56 -1.10 5.37 -3.52
C SER A 56 -1.48 6.84 -3.43
N HIS A 57 -0.70 7.65 -2.69
CA HIS A 57 -0.98 9.08 -2.49
C HIS A 57 0.23 9.85 -1.93
N GLU A 58 0.04 11.17 -1.76
CA GLU A 58 1.09 12.12 -1.43
C GLU A 58 1.45 12.25 0.06
N HIS A 59 0.77 11.56 0.99
CA HIS A 59 1.15 11.66 2.38
C HIS A 59 2.56 11.11 2.64
N PRO A 60 3.33 11.77 3.56
CA PRO A 60 4.74 11.46 3.78
C PRO A 60 5.04 9.99 4.11
N ASP A 61 4.16 9.36 4.86
CA ASP A 61 4.29 7.97 5.31
C ASP A 61 3.97 6.94 4.20
N HIS A 62 3.64 7.42 2.98
CA HIS A 62 3.45 6.59 1.79
C HIS A 62 4.45 6.87 0.66
N CYS A 63 5.13 8.03 0.64
CA CYS A 63 5.94 8.41 -0.52
C CYS A 63 7.33 8.99 -0.22
N LEU A 64 7.62 9.46 1.00
CA LEU A 64 8.84 10.24 1.24
C LEU A 64 10.14 9.43 1.33
N GLU A 65 10.13 8.13 1.15
CA GLU A 65 11.36 7.37 0.90
C GLU A 65 11.92 7.64 -0.51
N LEU A 66 11.05 7.95 -1.49
CA LEU A 66 11.43 8.11 -2.90
C LEU A 66 12.47 9.21 -3.18
N PRO A 67 12.49 10.37 -2.54
CA PRO A 67 13.57 11.35 -2.70
C PRO A 67 14.97 10.79 -2.40
N VAL A 68 15.10 9.95 -1.37
CA VAL A 68 16.36 9.29 -1.02
C VAL A 68 16.70 8.20 -2.04
N VAL A 69 15.72 7.38 -2.39
CA VAL A 69 15.85 6.31 -3.40
C VAL A 69 16.23 6.86 -4.77
N ARG A 70 15.66 8.02 -5.18
CA ARG A 70 16.04 8.70 -6.41
C ARG A 70 17.54 9.03 -6.45
N ASN A 71 18.08 9.53 -5.35
CA ASN A 71 19.49 9.84 -5.27
C ASN A 71 20.35 8.57 -5.30
N ALA A 72 19.94 7.52 -4.58
CA ALA A 72 20.62 6.22 -4.61
C ALA A 72 20.61 5.61 -6.02
N ALA A 73 19.44 5.58 -6.67
CA ALA A 73 19.29 5.08 -8.04
C ALA A 73 20.20 5.83 -9.03
N ARG A 74 20.19 7.16 -8.96
CA ARG A 74 20.91 8.00 -9.91
C ARG A 74 22.42 8.00 -9.71
N TYR A 75 22.89 8.10 -8.47
CA TYR A 75 24.28 8.41 -8.17
C TYR A 75 25.09 7.22 -7.63
N VAL A 76 24.42 6.16 -7.15
CA VAL A 76 25.09 4.99 -6.57
C VAL A 76 24.90 3.76 -7.41
N PHE A 77 23.66 3.48 -7.83
CA PHE A 77 23.32 2.29 -8.61
C PHE A 77 23.33 2.52 -10.13
N GLU A 78 23.43 3.78 -10.56
CA GLU A 78 23.47 4.18 -11.98
C GLU A 78 22.26 3.63 -12.78
N ILE A 79 21.08 3.59 -12.15
CA ILE A 79 19.85 3.12 -12.77
C ILE A 79 19.27 4.25 -13.62
N GLU A 80 19.07 3.99 -14.91
CA GLU A 80 18.60 4.98 -15.87
C GLU A 80 17.10 5.21 -15.78
N SER A 81 16.30 4.15 -15.48
CA SER A 81 14.84 4.24 -15.51
C SER A 81 14.18 3.20 -14.62
N ILE A 82 13.30 3.67 -13.73
CA ILE A 82 12.35 2.85 -12.96
C ILE A 82 10.95 3.41 -13.27
N PRO A 83 10.01 2.62 -13.80
CA PRO A 83 8.63 3.04 -13.95
C PRO A 83 8.00 3.33 -12.58
N VAL A 84 7.31 4.47 -12.46
CA VAL A 84 6.57 4.84 -11.25
C VAL A 84 5.15 5.22 -11.63
N TYR A 85 4.18 4.64 -10.94
CA TYR A 85 2.76 4.93 -11.08
C TYR A 85 2.24 5.54 -9.78
N GLY A 86 1.60 6.69 -9.86
CA GLY A 86 1.05 7.38 -8.70
C GLY A 86 0.20 8.58 -9.09
N THR A 87 -0.39 9.26 -8.11
CA THR A 87 -1.22 10.44 -8.38
C THR A 87 -0.39 11.63 -8.85
N ALA A 88 -1.01 12.57 -9.56
CA ALA A 88 -0.37 13.81 -9.96
C ALA A 88 0.11 14.63 -8.76
N GLY A 89 -0.69 14.67 -7.66
CA GLY A 89 -0.30 15.34 -6.41
C GLY A 89 0.97 14.77 -5.81
N THR A 90 1.11 13.44 -5.78
CA THR A 90 2.34 12.78 -5.30
C THR A 90 3.55 13.17 -6.14
N ARG A 91 3.43 13.18 -7.47
CA ARG A 91 4.52 13.63 -8.35
C ARG A 91 4.94 15.07 -8.05
N GLU A 92 3.98 15.98 -7.97
CA GLU A 92 4.23 17.41 -7.72
C GLU A 92 4.91 17.64 -6.36
N LEU A 93 4.46 16.94 -5.32
CA LEU A 93 5.10 16.97 -4.00
C LEU A 93 6.57 16.52 -4.08
N LEU A 94 6.82 15.37 -4.70
CA LEU A 94 8.16 14.79 -4.79
C LEU A 94 9.10 15.66 -5.65
N GLU A 95 8.61 16.25 -6.74
CA GLU A 95 9.37 17.21 -7.57
C GLU A 95 9.72 18.47 -6.77
N ALA A 96 8.80 18.96 -5.94
CA ALA A 96 9.08 20.10 -5.05
C ALA A 96 10.14 19.74 -3.99
N VAL A 97 10.07 18.54 -3.41
CA VAL A 97 11.05 18.07 -2.40
C VAL A 97 12.45 17.91 -3.00
N VAL A 98 12.57 17.34 -4.20
CA VAL A 98 13.88 17.15 -4.85
C VAL A 98 14.38 18.40 -5.59
N GLY A 99 13.54 19.41 -5.73
CA GLY A 99 13.86 20.68 -6.41
C GLY A 99 14.01 20.56 -7.93
N GLY A 100 13.27 19.64 -8.57
CA GLY A 100 13.30 19.45 -10.02
C GLY A 100 12.60 18.16 -10.45
N PRO A 101 12.70 17.79 -11.76
CA PRO A 101 12.00 16.63 -12.28
C PRO A 101 12.47 15.32 -11.63
N LEU A 102 11.56 14.36 -11.52
CA LEU A 102 11.88 13.02 -11.01
C LEU A 102 12.66 12.17 -12.03
N ASP A 103 12.44 12.42 -13.31
CA ASP A 103 13.12 11.75 -14.43
C ASP A 103 14.45 12.45 -14.79
N PRO A 104 15.58 11.74 -14.96
CA PRO A 104 15.78 10.38 -14.50
C PRO A 104 15.99 10.30 -12.98
N PRO A 105 15.88 9.16 -12.31
CA PRO A 105 15.62 7.82 -12.84
C PRO A 105 14.14 7.41 -12.84
N PHE A 106 13.23 8.21 -12.24
CA PHE A 106 11.83 7.81 -12.10
C PHE A 106 11.02 8.27 -13.32
N ARG A 107 10.62 7.31 -14.16
CA ARG A 107 9.69 7.54 -15.25
C ARG A 107 8.27 7.50 -14.72
N TRP A 108 7.76 8.66 -14.33
CA TRP A 108 6.45 8.80 -13.72
C TRP A 108 5.30 8.70 -14.74
N THR A 109 4.24 8.01 -14.35
CA THR A 109 2.95 7.97 -15.05
C THR A 109 1.86 8.28 -14.05
N ASP A 110 1.10 9.35 -14.30
CA ASP A 110 -0.04 9.70 -13.47
C ASP A 110 -1.15 8.66 -13.66
N VAL A 111 -1.66 8.13 -12.54
CA VAL A 111 -2.82 7.25 -12.45
C VAL A 111 -3.88 7.88 -11.55
N THR A 112 -5.14 7.58 -11.81
CA THR A 112 -6.31 8.13 -11.11
C THR A 112 -7.40 7.07 -11.00
N ASP A 113 -8.56 7.44 -10.47
CA ASP A 113 -9.73 6.54 -10.35
C ASP A 113 -10.05 5.84 -11.67
N GLY A 114 -10.23 4.52 -11.63
CA GLY A 114 -10.51 3.69 -12.79
C GLY A 114 -9.32 3.43 -13.72
N SER A 115 -8.11 3.93 -13.42
CA SER A 115 -6.91 3.56 -14.17
C SER A 115 -6.60 2.08 -14.02
N SER A 116 -6.03 1.49 -15.09
CA SER A 116 -5.47 0.14 -15.07
C SER A 116 -4.11 0.14 -15.73
N VAL A 117 -3.12 -0.55 -15.12
CA VAL A 117 -1.78 -0.69 -15.67
C VAL A 117 -1.32 -2.15 -15.61
N GLN A 118 -0.49 -2.54 -16.58
CA GLN A 118 0.15 -3.85 -16.60
C GLN A 118 1.64 -3.70 -16.32
N VAL A 119 2.14 -4.41 -15.31
CA VAL A 119 3.57 -4.49 -15.00
C VAL A 119 3.97 -5.97 -15.03
N GLY A 120 4.78 -6.34 -16.02
CA GLY A 120 5.11 -7.75 -16.23
C GLY A 120 3.85 -8.63 -16.35
N ASP A 121 3.72 -9.62 -15.50
CA ASP A 121 2.55 -10.52 -15.44
C ASP A 121 1.51 -10.12 -14.37
N ILE A 122 1.66 -8.97 -13.70
CA ILE A 122 0.71 -8.45 -12.71
C ILE A 122 -0.09 -7.29 -13.30
N SER A 123 -1.42 -7.37 -13.26
CA SER A 123 -2.31 -6.24 -13.56
C SER A 123 -2.62 -5.48 -12.28
N PHE A 124 -2.66 -4.14 -12.38
CA PHE A 124 -3.03 -3.24 -11.29
C PHE A 124 -4.23 -2.40 -11.71
N ASP A 125 -5.30 -2.42 -10.91
CA ASP A 125 -6.47 -1.56 -11.05
C ASP A 125 -6.54 -0.62 -9.85
N PHE A 126 -6.98 0.62 -10.09
CA PHE A 126 -6.99 1.69 -9.09
C PHE A 126 -8.40 2.22 -8.87
N SER A 127 -8.73 2.53 -7.60
CA SER A 127 -9.97 3.22 -7.26
C SER A 127 -9.71 4.29 -6.22
N GLN A 128 -10.23 5.49 -6.44
CA GLN A 128 -10.12 6.60 -5.49
C GLN A 128 -10.89 6.29 -4.21
N THR A 129 -10.21 6.47 -3.08
CA THR A 129 -10.73 6.24 -1.73
C THR A 129 -11.40 7.48 -1.14
N ASP A 130 -11.99 7.32 0.05
CA ASP A 130 -12.49 8.41 0.88
C ASP A 130 -11.35 8.94 1.78
N HIS A 131 -10.57 9.90 1.23
CA HIS A 131 -9.43 10.49 1.93
C HIS A 131 -9.25 11.95 1.53
N PRO A 132 -8.65 12.85 2.40
CA PRO A 132 -8.55 14.30 2.13
C PRO A 132 -7.77 14.67 0.86
N VAL A 133 -6.83 13.84 0.43
CA VAL A 133 -6.08 14.00 -0.82
C VAL A 133 -6.44 12.89 -1.80
N GLU A 134 -6.13 13.05 -3.11
CA GLU A 134 -6.34 11.97 -4.07
C GLU A 134 -5.54 10.73 -3.66
N THR A 135 -6.24 9.72 -3.20
CA THR A 135 -5.69 8.47 -2.66
C THR A 135 -6.28 7.30 -3.42
N LEU A 136 -5.44 6.35 -3.81
CA LEU A 136 -5.83 5.23 -4.64
C LEU A 136 -5.66 3.90 -3.90
N ALA A 137 -6.76 3.21 -3.68
CA ALA A 137 -6.73 1.78 -3.37
C ALA A 137 -6.29 0.99 -4.61
N VAL A 138 -5.70 -0.18 -4.36
CA VAL A 138 -5.06 -0.97 -5.42
C VAL A 138 -5.59 -2.41 -5.40
N ARG A 139 -5.96 -2.92 -6.58
CA ARG A 139 -6.17 -4.34 -6.84
C ARG A 139 -5.03 -4.85 -7.72
N ALA A 140 -4.29 -5.85 -7.26
CA ALA A 140 -3.28 -6.53 -8.06
C ALA A 140 -3.73 -7.96 -8.38
N ALA A 141 -3.61 -8.38 -9.64
CA ALA A 141 -4.00 -9.72 -10.04
C ALA A 141 -2.95 -10.37 -10.95
N ALA A 142 -2.61 -11.61 -10.65
CA ALA A 142 -1.71 -12.44 -11.42
C ALA A 142 -2.04 -13.93 -11.24
N ASN A 143 -1.94 -14.72 -12.29
CA ASN A 143 -2.09 -16.20 -12.22
C ASN A 143 -3.40 -16.68 -11.56
N GLY A 144 -4.49 -15.92 -11.71
CA GLY A 144 -5.79 -16.23 -11.10
C GLY A 144 -5.87 -15.94 -9.61
N ARG A 145 -4.90 -15.23 -9.04
CA ARG A 145 -4.88 -14.74 -7.66
C ARG A 145 -5.12 -13.24 -7.61
N VAL A 146 -5.80 -12.79 -6.58
CA VAL A 146 -6.20 -11.38 -6.41
C VAL A 146 -5.83 -10.87 -5.02
N PHE A 147 -5.04 -9.81 -5.01
CA PHE A 147 -4.63 -9.06 -3.84
C PHE A 147 -5.32 -7.69 -3.84
N GLY A 148 -5.81 -7.24 -2.68
CA GLY A 148 -6.36 -5.91 -2.47
C GLY A 148 -5.58 -5.13 -1.42
N TYR A 149 -5.37 -3.83 -1.68
CA TYR A 149 -4.79 -2.89 -0.72
C TYR A 149 -5.71 -1.66 -0.64
N SER A 150 -6.18 -1.33 0.57
CA SER A 150 -7.07 -0.19 0.76
C SER A 150 -6.39 1.15 0.55
N SER A 151 -5.08 1.25 0.78
CA SER A 151 -4.45 2.52 1.13
C SER A 151 -5.18 3.17 2.31
N ASP A 152 -5.18 4.49 2.44
CA ASP A 152 -5.91 5.21 3.47
C ASP A 152 -7.33 5.50 3.00
N THR A 153 -8.33 5.26 3.84
CA THR A 153 -9.72 5.45 3.48
C THR A 153 -10.65 5.58 4.69
N GLY A 154 -11.68 6.39 4.56
CA GLY A 154 -12.86 6.36 5.42
C GLY A 154 -13.90 5.36 4.94
N THR A 155 -15.07 5.41 5.57
CA THR A 155 -16.17 4.45 5.34
C THR A 155 -16.98 4.70 4.07
N ASP A 156 -16.79 5.83 3.38
CA ASP A 156 -17.52 6.17 2.14
C ASP A 156 -16.94 5.51 0.88
N TRP A 157 -15.91 4.68 1.06
CA TRP A 157 -15.33 3.82 0.02
C TRP A 157 -15.45 2.34 0.39
N SER A 158 -15.35 1.46 -0.61
CA SER A 158 -15.29 0.00 -0.39
C SER A 158 -14.56 -0.73 -1.51
N PHE A 159 -14.02 -1.92 -1.22
CA PHE A 159 -13.37 -2.79 -2.19
C PHE A 159 -14.26 -3.25 -3.34
N GLU A 160 -15.58 -3.13 -3.22
CA GLU A 160 -16.52 -3.43 -4.31
C GLU A 160 -16.29 -2.53 -5.54
N ARG A 161 -15.70 -1.32 -5.34
CA ARG A 161 -15.32 -0.43 -6.46
C ARG A 161 -14.15 -0.99 -7.27
N LEU A 162 -13.24 -1.75 -6.64
CA LEU A 162 -12.12 -2.44 -7.30
C LEU A 162 -12.52 -3.80 -7.89
N ASP A 163 -13.65 -4.36 -7.48
CA ASP A 163 -14.13 -5.66 -7.96
C ASP A 163 -15.61 -5.60 -8.40
N PRO A 164 -15.93 -4.86 -9.48
CA PRO A 164 -17.30 -4.71 -9.97
C PRO A 164 -17.94 -6.03 -10.40
N HIS A 165 -17.15 -7.06 -10.64
CA HIS A 165 -17.62 -8.39 -11.01
C HIS A 165 -17.78 -9.34 -9.80
N ARG A 166 -17.44 -8.87 -8.59
CA ARG A 166 -17.56 -9.62 -7.33
C ARG A 166 -16.84 -10.98 -7.38
N THR A 167 -15.64 -10.98 -7.92
CA THR A 167 -14.78 -12.19 -7.97
C THR A 167 -14.10 -12.48 -6.63
N GLY A 168 -14.10 -11.51 -5.72
CA GLY A 168 -13.48 -11.57 -4.40
C GLY A 168 -11.97 -11.38 -4.42
N PHE A 169 -11.39 -11.43 -3.24
CA PHE A 169 -9.94 -11.27 -3.03
C PHE A 169 -9.38 -12.49 -2.28
N ASP A 170 -8.23 -13.00 -2.70
CA ASP A 170 -7.54 -14.05 -1.95
C ASP A 170 -6.89 -13.50 -0.67
N LEU A 171 -6.40 -12.25 -0.73
CA LEU A 171 -5.86 -11.49 0.41
C LEU A 171 -6.21 -10.02 0.25
N VAL A 172 -6.64 -9.40 1.35
CA VAL A 172 -6.73 -7.94 1.47
C VAL A 172 -5.81 -7.47 2.58
N VAL A 173 -5.05 -6.42 2.30
CA VAL A 173 -4.35 -5.60 3.30
C VAL A 173 -5.16 -4.32 3.45
N CYS A 174 -5.75 -4.12 4.61
CA CYS A 174 -6.66 -3.02 4.89
C CYS A 174 -6.18 -2.18 6.06
N GLU A 175 -6.22 -0.87 5.90
CA GLU A 175 -5.94 0.04 7.00
C GLU A 175 -6.88 -0.19 8.19
N ALA A 176 -6.40 0.09 9.40
CA ALA A 176 -7.16 0.07 10.64
C ALA A 176 -6.56 1.09 11.62
N THR A 177 -6.47 2.32 11.21
CA THR A 177 -5.77 3.41 11.91
C THR A 177 -6.44 3.77 13.21
N LEU A 178 -7.78 3.92 13.18
CA LEU A 178 -8.53 4.46 14.33
C LEU A 178 -8.79 3.40 15.40
N PRO A 179 -8.67 3.76 16.70
CA PRO A 179 -9.27 2.98 17.77
C PRO A 179 -10.81 3.05 17.69
N GLY A 180 -11.50 2.03 18.22
CA GLY A 180 -12.95 1.88 18.07
C GLY A 180 -13.76 3.09 18.56
N GLU A 181 -13.33 3.75 19.65
CA GLU A 181 -13.97 4.96 20.19
C GLU A 181 -13.83 6.20 19.29
N GLN A 182 -12.96 6.15 18.27
CA GLN A 182 -12.76 7.25 17.31
C GLN A 182 -13.42 6.95 15.94
N ALA A 183 -14.28 5.95 15.84
CA ALA A 183 -15.00 5.64 14.60
C ALA A 183 -15.66 6.89 14.01
N GLY A 184 -15.41 7.17 12.72
CA GLY A 184 -15.95 8.31 11.99
C GLY A 184 -15.40 9.68 12.35
N SER A 185 -14.35 9.78 13.20
CA SER A 185 -13.74 11.08 13.55
C SER A 185 -12.81 11.64 12.47
N TYR A 186 -12.21 10.75 11.67
CA TYR A 186 -11.34 11.06 10.54
C TYR A 186 -11.64 10.11 9.37
N GLN A 187 -11.13 10.43 8.19
CA GLN A 187 -11.22 9.56 6.99
C GLN A 187 -10.22 8.41 7.06
N HIS A 188 -10.41 7.57 8.08
CA HIS A 188 -9.71 6.33 8.35
C HIS A 188 -10.69 5.30 8.93
N LEU A 189 -10.28 4.04 8.96
CA LEU A 189 -11.09 2.93 9.47
C LEU A 189 -10.67 2.51 10.88
N THR A 190 -11.64 2.01 11.63
CA THR A 190 -11.40 1.14 12.77
C THR A 190 -11.21 -0.31 12.31
N ALA A 191 -10.67 -1.17 13.17
CA ALA A 191 -10.52 -2.60 12.85
C ALA A 191 -11.86 -3.28 12.56
N THR A 192 -12.94 -2.88 13.25
CA THR A 192 -14.29 -3.40 13.00
C THR A 192 -14.82 -2.99 11.63
N GLU A 193 -14.62 -1.72 11.23
CA GLU A 193 -15.03 -1.22 9.91
C GLU A 193 -14.23 -1.89 8.79
N ALA A 194 -12.90 -2.04 8.97
CA ALA A 194 -12.05 -2.78 8.05
C ALA A 194 -12.50 -4.23 7.87
N GLY A 195 -12.83 -4.92 8.98
CA GLY A 195 -13.38 -6.27 8.97
C GLY A 195 -14.66 -6.37 8.17
N ALA A 196 -15.64 -5.50 8.45
CA ALA A 196 -16.92 -5.48 7.75
C ALA A 196 -16.78 -5.18 6.25
N MET A 197 -15.94 -4.20 5.89
CA MET A 197 -15.65 -3.84 4.50
C MET A 197 -15.04 -5.01 3.72
N CYS A 198 -14.05 -5.71 4.31
CA CYS A 198 -13.40 -6.85 3.67
C CYS A 198 -14.32 -8.08 3.56
N ALA A 199 -15.22 -8.29 4.55
CA ALA A 199 -16.24 -9.33 4.47
C ALA A 199 -17.23 -9.09 3.31
N ALA A 200 -17.71 -7.84 3.16
CA ALA A 200 -18.59 -7.44 2.06
C ALA A 200 -17.93 -7.65 0.68
N ALA A 201 -16.62 -7.43 0.59
CA ALA A 201 -15.80 -7.65 -0.60
C ALA A 201 -15.44 -9.13 -0.86
N GLN A 202 -15.93 -10.06 -0.06
CA GLN A 202 -15.64 -11.50 -0.17
C GLN A 202 -14.14 -11.83 -0.10
N ALA A 203 -13.40 -11.09 0.74
CA ALA A 203 -12.00 -11.38 0.99
C ALA A 203 -11.87 -12.73 1.74
N ARG A 204 -10.94 -13.57 1.28
CA ARG A 204 -10.67 -14.86 1.95
C ARG A 204 -9.77 -14.71 3.17
N ARG A 205 -8.87 -13.74 3.12
CA ARG A 205 -7.94 -13.39 4.20
C ARG A 205 -7.86 -11.89 4.36
N LEU A 206 -7.74 -11.43 5.60
CA LEU A 206 -7.56 -10.04 5.97
C LEU A 206 -6.28 -9.88 6.79
N ALA A 207 -5.43 -8.93 6.40
CA ALA A 207 -4.34 -8.43 7.21
C ALA A 207 -4.56 -6.94 7.48
N LEU A 208 -4.59 -6.55 8.75
CA LEU A 208 -4.70 -5.14 9.16
C LEU A 208 -3.34 -4.44 9.04
N THR A 209 -3.36 -3.18 8.64
CA THR A 209 -2.17 -2.34 8.46
C THR A 209 -2.43 -0.90 8.87
N HIS A 210 -1.44 -0.02 8.72
CA HIS A 210 -1.52 1.41 8.93
C HIS A 210 -1.94 1.79 10.36
N MET A 211 -1.41 1.06 11.35
CA MET A 211 -1.71 1.29 12.76
C MET A 211 -0.62 2.17 13.39
N TYR A 212 -1.01 3.16 14.19
CA TYR A 212 -0.08 4.14 14.77
C TYR A 212 0.26 3.91 16.25
N GLU A 213 -0.34 2.93 16.93
CA GLU A 213 -0.24 2.80 18.39
C GLU A 213 0.65 1.64 18.90
N GLY A 214 1.36 0.94 18.03
CA GLY A 214 2.33 -0.11 18.44
C GLY A 214 1.71 -1.45 18.85
N VAL A 215 2.58 -2.40 19.26
CA VAL A 215 2.28 -3.86 19.37
C VAL A 215 1.10 -4.22 20.30
N GLU A 216 0.87 -3.49 21.39
CA GLU A 216 -0.28 -3.76 22.27
C GLU A 216 -1.61 -3.40 21.62
N HIS A 217 -1.62 -2.30 20.89
CA HIS A 217 -2.80 -1.84 20.17
C HIS A 217 -3.13 -2.73 18.98
N ASP A 218 -2.13 -3.23 18.27
CA ASP A 218 -2.30 -4.22 17.20
C ASP A 218 -3.07 -5.45 17.67
N ARG A 219 -2.77 -5.95 18.88
CA ARG A 219 -3.50 -7.10 19.47
C ARG A 219 -4.95 -6.80 19.78
N VAL A 220 -5.26 -5.57 20.22
CA VAL A 220 -6.65 -5.14 20.44
C VAL A 220 -7.41 -5.12 19.11
N LYS A 221 -6.82 -4.56 18.07
CA LYS A 221 -7.41 -4.50 16.73
C LYS A 221 -7.58 -5.88 16.10
N GLU A 222 -6.61 -6.78 16.25
CA GLU A 222 -6.74 -8.19 15.86
C GLU A 222 -7.89 -8.91 16.59
N ALA A 223 -8.26 -8.45 17.79
CA ALA A 223 -9.39 -9.01 18.52
C ALA A 223 -10.75 -8.39 18.14
N GLU A 224 -10.77 -7.16 17.66
CA GLU A 224 -12.01 -6.45 17.28
C GLU A 224 -12.51 -6.80 15.86
N ALA A 225 -11.61 -7.03 14.90
CA ALA A 225 -11.96 -7.27 13.51
C ALA A 225 -12.58 -8.64 13.21
N PRO A 226 -12.23 -9.77 13.89
CA PRO A 226 -12.69 -11.11 13.50
C PRO A 226 -14.20 -11.30 13.48
N ASP A 227 -14.90 -10.70 14.44
CA ASP A 227 -16.35 -10.82 14.53
C ASP A 227 -17.04 -10.13 13.33
N ALA A 228 -16.51 -9.00 12.87
CA ALA A 228 -17.04 -8.27 11.73
C ALA A 228 -16.60 -8.89 10.39
N PHE A 229 -15.40 -9.46 10.32
CA PHE A 229 -14.88 -10.13 9.14
C PHE A 229 -15.48 -11.53 8.94
N GLY A 230 -15.82 -12.22 10.03
CA GLY A 230 -16.32 -13.59 10.00
C GLY A 230 -15.24 -14.66 9.87
N GLY A 231 -13.99 -14.35 10.22
CA GLY A 231 -12.85 -15.24 10.12
C GLY A 231 -11.61 -14.70 10.85
N PRO A 232 -10.51 -15.46 10.81
CA PRO A 232 -9.25 -15.02 11.43
C PRO A 232 -8.69 -13.79 10.70
N VAL A 233 -8.17 -12.85 11.49
CA VAL A 233 -7.53 -11.62 11.01
C VAL A 233 -6.06 -11.64 11.43
N GLU A 234 -5.21 -11.23 10.52
CA GLU A 234 -3.77 -11.12 10.74
C GLU A 234 -3.37 -9.63 10.82
N THR A 235 -2.18 -9.33 11.34
CA THR A 235 -1.58 -8.00 11.27
C THR A 235 -0.43 -8.03 10.27
N ALA A 236 -0.36 -7.03 9.39
CA ALA A 236 0.78 -6.83 8.51
C ALA A 236 1.99 -6.38 9.36
N ARG A 237 3.02 -7.23 9.46
CA ARG A 237 4.23 -6.96 10.24
C ARG A 237 5.46 -6.97 9.34
N PRO A 238 6.42 -6.05 9.54
CA PRO A 238 7.65 -6.01 8.74
C PRO A 238 8.34 -7.38 8.67
N GLY A 239 8.79 -7.76 7.48
CA GLY A 239 9.43 -9.03 7.19
C GLY A 239 8.46 -10.22 7.00
N TYR A 240 7.16 -10.05 7.27
CA TYR A 240 6.20 -11.12 7.03
C TYR A 240 5.81 -11.21 5.56
N THR A 241 5.76 -12.44 5.03
CA THR A 241 5.36 -12.70 3.64
C THR A 241 4.06 -13.47 3.58
N PHE A 242 3.07 -12.88 2.93
CA PHE A 242 1.80 -13.51 2.62
C PHE A 242 1.86 -14.14 1.23
N THR A 243 1.59 -15.43 1.15
CA THR A 243 1.33 -16.11 -0.15
C THR A 243 -0.14 -15.91 -0.50
N VAL A 244 -0.38 -15.38 -1.69
CA VAL A 244 -1.71 -15.13 -2.25
C VAL A 244 -2.12 -16.28 -3.18
#